data_38f44da83b1242dcaf74f8a91fe10890
#
_entry.id   38f44da83b1242dcaf74f8a91fe10890
#
_cell.length_a   1.000
_cell.length_b   1.000
_cell.length_c   1.000
_cell.angle_alpha   90.00
_cell.angle_beta   90.00
_cell.angle_gamma   90.00
#
_symmetry.space_group_name_H-M   'P 1'
#
loop_
_entity.id
_entity.type
_entity.pdbx_description
1 polymer ?
#
loop_
_entity_poly.entity_id
_entity_poly.type
_entity_poly.pdbx_seq_one_letter_code
_entity_poly.pdbx_strand_id
1 'polypeptide(L)'
;MKLKYVIDKKYDKRFVDMSSKVVQDHFEDIYKNSLKYLKYTQQQYQLAWDEIGQKFSRYIMKETGYEWFYPEYTCVVSVANQGISNWGHAPTIIRGWKENPYSQRRITAHELILSHYFEIYRRYYSEHGLSDNQVWALAEIAAFALTSLTETAKKFWPWDFTSYSTNHDYPQIVSLQNRLKKVFIERKSFDEYILTGIKMVKKFEDIKP
;
A
#
# COMPACT_ATOMS: atom_id res chain seq x y z
N MET A 1 11.29 -9.56 5.91
CA MET A 1 9.83 -9.75 5.89
C MET A 1 9.44 -10.73 4.79
N LYS A 2 8.48 -11.62 5.06
CA LYS A 2 7.85 -12.52 4.07
C LYS A 2 6.46 -11.99 3.73
N LEU A 3 5.98 -12.22 2.51
CA LEU A 3 4.61 -11.98 2.12
C LEU A 3 4.01 -13.29 1.61
N LYS A 4 2.82 -13.64 2.13
CA LYS A 4 2.08 -14.84 1.76
C LYS A 4 0.74 -14.45 1.16
N TYR A 5 0.50 -14.83 -0.09
CA TYR A 5 -0.82 -14.68 -0.69
C TYR A 5 -1.74 -15.83 -0.26
N VAL A 6 -2.94 -15.49 0.16
CA VAL A 6 -3.93 -16.45 0.65
C VAL A 6 -5.31 -16.18 0.06
N ILE A 7 -6.17 -17.19 0.15
CA ILE A 7 -7.59 -17.08 -0.13
C ILE A 7 -8.31 -17.19 1.22
N ASP A 8 -8.90 -16.09 1.68
CA ASP A 8 -9.64 -16.03 2.93
C ASP A 8 -10.99 -15.35 2.70
N LYS A 9 -12.01 -16.18 2.45
CA LYS A 9 -13.38 -15.71 2.20
C LYS A 9 -13.96 -14.90 3.37
N LYS A 10 -13.66 -15.33 4.61
CA LYS A 10 -14.16 -14.66 5.81
C LYS A 10 -13.56 -13.27 5.95
N TYR A 11 -12.27 -13.15 5.65
CA TYR A 11 -11.59 -11.86 5.67
C TYR A 11 -12.06 -10.95 4.52
N ASP A 12 -12.16 -11.48 3.31
CA ASP A 12 -12.65 -10.74 2.13
C ASP A 12 -14.07 -10.19 2.35
N LYS A 13 -14.95 -10.99 2.96
CA LYS A 13 -16.33 -10.61 3.26
C LYS A 13 -16.46 -9.40 4.20
N ARG A 14 -15.46 -9.11 5.04
CA ARG A 14 -15.49 -7.95 5.95
C ARG A 14 -15.54 -6.61 5.22
N PHE A 15 -15.06 -6.59 3.99
CA PHE A 15 -14.94 -5.37 3.20
C PHE A 15 -15.89 -5.35 1.99
N VAL A 16 -16.87 -6.26 1.95
CA VAL A 16 -17.81 -6.36 0.84
C VAL A 16 -18.65 -5.08 0.68
N ASP A 17 -18.95 -4.38 1.79
CA ASP A 17 -19.72 -3.14 1.77
C ASP A 17 -18.97 -1.98 1.08
N MET A 18 -17.64 -2.08 0.95
CA MET A 18 -16.81 -1.13 0.21
C MET A 18 -16.79 -1.40 -1.31
N SER A 19 -17.40 -2.50 -1.75
CA SER A 19 -17.44 -2.90 -3.14
C SER A 19 -18.70 -2.40 -3.88
N SER A 20 -18.79 -2.66 -5.19
CA SER A 20 -19.98 -2.33 -5.94
C SER A 20 -21.22 -3.10 -5.46
N LYS A 21 -22.40 -2.51 -5.62
CA LYS A 21 -23.66 -3.13 -5.22
C LYS A 21 -23.85 -4.53 -5.80
N VAL A 22 -23.42 -4.76 -7.04
CA VAL A 22 -23.47 -6.08 -7.68
C VAL A 22 -22.65 -7.11 -6.91
N VAL A 23 -21.45 -6.73 -6.44
CA VAL A 23 -20.60 -7.63 -5.65
C VAL A 23 -21.19 -7.86 -4.26
N GLN A 24 -21.76 -6.84 -3.64
CA GLN A 24 -22.44 -6.98 -2.33
C GLN A 24 -23.58 -7.99 -2.40
N ASP A 25 -24.46 -7.85 -3.41
CA ASP A 25 -25.66 -8.68 -3.57
C ASP A 25 -25.35 -10.13 -3.98
N HIS A 26 -24.23 -10.36 -4.68
CA HIS A 26 -23.87 -11.66 -5.26
C HIS A 26 -22.53 -12.23 -4.74
N PHE A 27 -22.00 -11.74 -3.63
CA PHE A 27 -20.69 -12.13 -3.12
C PHE A 27 -20.47 -13.64 -3.01
N GLU A 28 -21.47 -14.36 -2.45
CA GLU A 28 -21.37 -15.79 -2.22
C GLU A 28 -21.26 -16.57 -3.55
N ASP A 29 -22.06 -16.19 -4.54
CA ASP A 29 -22.05 -16.83 -5.87
C ASP A 29 -20.80 -16.48 -6.66
N ILE A 30 -20.37 -15.20 -6.63
CA ILE A 30 -19.12 -14.76 -7.24
C ILE A 30 -17.96 -15.54 -6.66
N TYR A 31 -17.88 -15.63 -5.32
CA TYR A 31 -16.79 -16.32 -4.66
C TYR A 31 -16.75 -17.81 -5.01
N LYS A 32 -17.91 -18.49 -4.95
CA LYS A 32 -18.05 -19.91 -5.30
C LYS A 32 -17.61 -20.18 -6.74
N ASN A 33 -18.11 -19.37 -7.69
CA ASN A 33 -17.84 -19.54 -9.11
C ASN A 33 -16.40 -19.15 -9.49
N SER A 34 -15.75 -18.27 -8.70
CA SER A 34 -14.38 -17.81 -8.94
C SER A 34 -13.31 -18.64 -8.24
N LEU A 35 -13.64 -19.58 -7.37
CA LEU A 35 -12.69 -20.24 -6.48
C LEU A 35 -11.51 -20.90 -7.21
N LYS A 36 -11.75 -21.50 -8.38
CA LYS A 36 -10.71 -22.09 -9.22
C LYS A 36 -9.72 -21.02 -9.70
N TYR A 37 -10.24 -19.89 -10.15
CA TYR A 37 -9.45 -18.77 -10.66
C TYR A 37 -8.71 -18.05 -9.55
N LEU A 38 -9.33 -17.88 -8.38
CA LEU A 38 -8.65 -17.34 -7.19
C LEU A 38 -7.42 -18.15 -6.80
N LYS A 39 -7.53 -19.49 -6.80
CA LYS A 39 -6.40 -20.39 -6.51
C LYS A 39 -5.28 -20.21 -7.53
N TYR A 40 -5.62 -20.12 -8.81
CA TYR A 40 -4.64 -19.86 -9.86
C TYR A 40 -3.97 -18.49 -9.68
N THR A 41 -4.77 -17.44 -9.49
CA THR A 41 -4.26 -16.08 -9.28
C THR A 41 -3.36 -16.00 -8.04
N GLN A 42 -3.76 -16.61 -6.93
CA GLN A 42 -2.96 -16.65 -5.71
C GLN A 42 -1.57 -17.24 -5.95
N GLN A 43 -1.47 -18.33 -6.70
CA GLN A 43 -0.18 -18.94 -7.07
C GLN A 43 0.64 -18.01 -7.96
N GLN A 44 0.03 -17.40 -8.98
CA GLN A 44 0.73 -16.49 -9.90
C GLN A 44 1.22 -15.23 -9.17
N TYR A 45 0.43 -14.67 -8.26
CA TYR A 45 0.83 -13.53 -7.46
C TYR A 45 1.98 -13.86 -6.52
N GLN A 46 1.95 -15.04 -5.90
CA GLN A 46 3.05 -15.50 -5.05
C GLN A 46 4.35 -15.62 -5.84
N LEU A 47 4.32 -16.31 -6.99
CA LEU A 47 5.49 -16.46 -7.86
C LEU A 47 6.07 -15.11 -8.29
N ALA A 48 5.20 -14.19 -8.77
CA ALA A 48 5.63 -12.87 -9.20
C ALA A 48 6.22 -12.03 -8.05
N TRP A 49 5.71 -12.20 -6.83
CA TRP A 49 6.25 -11.52 -5.64
C TRP A 49 7.59 -12.12 -5.19
N ASP A 50 7.74 -13.42 -5.22
CA ASP A 50 8.94 -14.11 -4.75
C ASP A 50 10.19 -13.70 -5.53
N GLU A 51 10.04 -13.26 -6.78
CA GLU A 51 11.14 -12.70 -7.59
C GLU A 51 11.78 -11.45 -6.96
N ILE A 52 10.98 -10.63 -6.27
CA ILE A 52 11.44 -9.33 -5.77
C ILE A 52 11.38 -9.19 -4.24
N GLY A 53 10.57 -9.98 -3.56
CA GLY A 53 10.13 -9.72 -2.18
C GLY A 53 11.25 -9.50 -1.18
N GLN A 54 12.32 -10.30 -1.23
CA GLN A 54 13.48 -10.11 -0.34
C GLN A 54 14.27 -8.84 -0.66
N LYS A 55 14.46 -8.53 -1.95
CA LYS A 55 15.18 -7.32 -2.38
C LYS A 55 14.37 -6.09 -2.03
N PHE A 56 13.06 -6.13 -2.27
CA PHE A 56 12.13 -5.07 -1.91
C PHE A 56 12.10 -4.82 -0.40
N SER A 57 12.02 -5.89 0.41
CA SER A 57 12.05 -5.77 1.87
C SER A 57 13.30 -5.05 2.38
N ARG A 58 14.47 -5.43 1.88
CA ARG A 58 15.74 -4.76 2.22
C ARG A 58 15.80 -3.32 1.74
N TYR A 59 15.25 -3.05 0.55
CA TYR A 59 15.16 -1.70 0.01
C TYR A 59 14.35 -0.79 0.94
N ILE A 60 13.16 -1.21 1.38
CA ILE A 60 12.32 -0.40 2.28
C ILE A 60 13.01 -0.14 3.61
N MET A 61 13.60 -1.16 4.23
CA MET A 61 14.35 -0.97 5.49
C MET A 61 15.49 0.05 5.31
N LYS A 62 16.21 -0.01 4.19
CA LYS A 62 17.29 0.94 3.90
C LYS A 62 16.77 2.37 3.71
N GLU A 63 15.69 2.55 2.94
CA GLU A 63 15.15 3.88 2.62
C GLU A 63 14.44 4.54 3.81
N THR A 64 13.82 3.73 4.67
CA THR A 64 13.07 4.23 5.83
C THR A 64 13.91 4.27 7.12
N GLY A 65 14.92 3.43 7.25
CA GLY A 65 15.65 3.23 8.49
C GLY A 65 14.92 2.38 9.53
N TYR A 66 13.73 1.85 9.18
CA TYR A 66 12.90 1.03 10.07
C TYR A 66 12.85 -0.41 9.62
N GLU A 67 13.01 -1.33 10.58
CA GLU A 67 12.72 -2.75 10.37
C GLU A 67 11.23 -2.99 10.17
N TRP A 68 10.88 -4.05 9.43
CA TRP A 68 9.49 -4.46 9.32
C TRP A 68 8.96 -4.92 10.68
N PHE A 69 7.81 -4.41 11.09
CA PHE A 69 7.23 -4.68 12.40
C PHE A 69 6.67 -6.10 12.56
N TYR A 70 6.46 -6.78 11.42
CA TYR A 70 6.00 -8.17 11.41
C TYR A 70 6.92 -9.03 10.54
N PRO A 71 7.27 -10.25 10.99
CA PRO A 71 8.12 -11.17 10.22
C PRO A 71 7.42 -11.68 8.95
N GLU A 72 6.08 -11.76 8.99
CA GLU A 72 5.26 -12.21 7.86
C GLU A 72 4.05 -11.28 7.69
N TYR A 73 3.76 -10.95 6.45
CA TYR A 73 2.54 -10.26 6.01
C TYR A 73 1.68 -11.21 5.19
N THR A 74 0.37 -11.04 5.28
CA THR A 74 -0.62 -11.79 4.51
C THR A 74 -1.26 -10.88 3.47
N CYS A 75 -1.38 -11.36 2.24
CA CYS A 75 -2.13 -10.70 1.19
C CYS A 75 -3.33 -11.57 0.80
N VAL A 76 -4.54 -11.09 1.08
CA VAL A 76 -5.77 -11.79 0.70
C VAL A 76 -6.10 -11.45 -0.75
N VAL A 77 -6.23 -12.48 -1.59
CA VAL A 77 -6.70 -12.34 -2.96
C VAL A 77 -8.22 -12.22 -2.95
N SER A 78 -8.71 -11.04 -3.31
CA SER A 78 -10.10 -10.62 -3.11
C SER A 78 -10.91 -10.65 -4.38
N VAL A 79 -12.19 -11.06 -4.27
CA VAL A 79 -13.20 -10.87 -5.33
C VAL A 79 -13.91 -9.53 -5.21
N ALA A 80 -13.85 -8.89 -4.04
CA ALA A 80 -14.63 -7.71 -3.72
C ALA A 80 -13.83 -6.41 -3.91
N ASN A 81 -12.53 -6.40 -3.58
CA ASN A 81 -11.76 -5.18 -3.49
C ASN A 81 -10.45 -5.24 -4.28
N GLN A 82 -10.05 -4.10 -4.84
CA GLN A 82 -8.83 -3.98 -5.64
C GLN A 82 -7.56 -3.85 -4.78
N GLY A 83 -7.64 -3.11 -3.68
CA GLY A 83 -6.53 -2.92 -2.73
C GLY A 83 -7.03 -2.33 -1.43
N ILE A 84 -6.61 -2.88 -0.33
CA ILE A 84 -6.84 -2.35 1.02
C ILE A 84 -5.59 -2.62 1.84
N SER A 85 -5.04 -1.57 2.43
CA SER A 85 -4.05 -1.66 3.49
C SER A 85 -4.74 -1.68 4.86
N ASN A 86 -4.13 -2.34 5.82
CA ASN A 86 -4.75 -2.48 7.13
C ASN A 86 -4.27 -1.36 8.07
N TRP A 87 -5.21 -0.54 8.53
CA TRP A 87 -5.00 0.43 9.61
C TRP A 87 -4.95 -0.21 11.01
N GLY A 88 -5.45 -1.42 11.13
CA GLY A 88 -5.70 -2.05 12.41
C GLY A 88 -4.71 -3.18 12.67
N HIS A 89 -3.56 -2.94 13.19
CA HIS A 89 -2.72 -3.87 13.95
C HIS A 89 -2.50 -5.31 13.40
N ALA A 90 -2.98 -5.64 12.21
CA ALA A 90 -2.77 -6.94 11.59
C ALA A 90 -1.96 -6.79 10.30
N PRO A 91 -0.95 -7.63 10.07
CA PRO A 91 -0.12 -7.56 8.88
C PRO A 91 -0.83 -8.14 7.64
N THR A 92 -2.08 -7.71 7.40
CA THR A 92 -2.91 -8.25 6.32
C THR A 92 -3.35 -7.13 5.37
N ILE A 93 -3.09 -7.33 4.10
CA ILE A 93 -3.52 -6.46 3.00
C ILE A 93 -4.43 -7.22 2.04
N ILE A 94 -5.16 -6.51 1.19
CA ILE A 94 -6.03 -7.08 0.16
C ILE A 94 -5.55 -6.67 -1.23
N ARG A 95 -5.63 -7.61 -2.19
CA ARG A 95 -5.41 -7.35 -3.61
C ARG A 95 -6.47 -8.02 -4.46
N GLY A 96 -6.96 -7.31 -5.46
CA GLY A 96 -7.95 -7.80 -6.40
C GLY A 96 -7.41 -8.98 -7.24
N TRP A 97 -8.29 -9.89 -7.61
CA TRP A 97 -7.91 -11.14 -8.29
C TRP A 97 -7.79 -11.05 -9.81
N LYS A 98 -8.30 -9.98 -10.41
CA LYS A 98 -8.38 -9.82 -11.89
C LYS A 98 -7.23 -8.99 -12.48
N GLU A 99 -6.08 -8.98 -11.84
CA GLU A 99 -4.96 -8.17 -12.30
C GLU A 99 -3.85 -9.03 -12.91
N ASN A 100 -2.99 -8.39 -13.71
CA ASN A 100 -1.79 -9.03 -14.18
C ASN A 100 -0.81 -9.27 -13.01
N PRO A 101 -0.24 -10.47 -12.86
CA PRO A 101 0.66 -10.80 -11.74
C PRO A 101 1.85 -9.87 -11.57
N TYR A 102 2.39 -9.31 -12.65
CA TYR A 102 3.51 -8.39 -12.58
C TYR A 102 3.07 -6.96 -12.24
N SER A 103 1.97 -6.48 -12.81
CA SER A 103 1.45 -5.13 -12.53
C SER A 103 0.97 -5.01 -11.08
N GLN A 104 0.29 -6.05 -10.57
CA GLN A 104 -0.23 -6.06 -9.21
C GLN A 104 0.85 -5.98 -8.14
N ARG A 105 2.07 -6.49 -8.39
CA ARG A 105 3.13 -6.48 -7.36
C ARG A 105 3.57 -5.07 -6.95
N ARG A 106 3.50 -4.07 -7.86
CA ARG A 106 3.76 -2.68 -7.48
C ARG A 106 2.70 -2.14 -6.53
N ILE A 107 1.44 -2.47 -6.78
CA ILE A 107 0.33 -2.05 -5.91
C ILE A 107 0.39 -2.83 -4.59
N THR A 108 0.78 -4.11 -4.60
CA THR A 108 1.09 -4.86 -3.38
C THR A 108 2.19 -4.18 -2.55
N ALA A 109 3.26 -3.73 -3.23
CA ALA A 109 4.33 -2.97 -2.58
C ALA A 109 3.79 -1.68 -1.95
N HIS A 110 2.90 -0.97 -2.64
CA HIS A 110 2.21 0.21 -2.15
C HIS A 110 1.43 -0.10 -0.86
N GLU A 111 0.56 -1.11 -0.86
CA GLU A 111 -0.23 -1.49 0.32
C GLU A 111 0.65 -1.91 1.52
N LEU A 112 1.76 -2.60 1.26
CA LEU A 112 2.72 -2.97 2.30
C LEU A 112 3.41 -1.73 2.89
N ILE A 113 3.74 -0.74 2.07
CA ILE A 113 4.32 0.53 2.55
C ILE A 113 3.31 1.30 3.38
N LEU A 114 2.04 1.37 2.97
CA LEU A 114 0.99 1.98 3.78
C LEU A 114 0.93 1.34 5.17
N SER A 115 0.82 0.00 5.24
CA SER A 115 0.84 -0.74 6.49
C SER A 115 2.08 -0.43 7.34
N HIS A 116 3.25 -0.36 6.70
CA HIS A 116 4.51 -0.06 7.40
C HIS A 116 4.55 1.38 7.91
N TYR A 117 4.09 2.35 7.10
CA TYR A 117 4.02 3.75 7.49
C TYR A 117 3.07 3.98 8.68
N PHE A 118 1.90 3.33 8.69
CA PHE A 118 0.96 3.41 9.81
C PHE A 118 1.58 2.92 11.11
N GLU A 119 2.36 1.82 11.07
CA GLU A 119 3.08 1.33 12.24
C GLU A 119 4.17 2.28 12.70
N ILE A 120 4.94 2.88 11.75
CA ILE A 120 5.95 3.91 12.07
C ILE A 120 5.27 5.08 12.76
N TYR A 121 4.21 5.64 12.15
CA TYR A 121 3.51 6.79 12.72
C TYR A 121 2.96 6.47 14.11
N ARG A 122 2.24 5.37 14.26
CA ARG A 122 1.62 4.98 15.52
C ARG A 122 2.63 4.81 16.65
N ARG A 123 3.81 4.26 16.37
CA ARG A 123 4.82 3.96 17.40
C ARG A 123 5.70 5.14 17.75
N TYR A 124 6.00 6.01 16.78
CA TYR A 124 7.04 7.01 16.94
C TYR A 124 6.58 8.46 16.76
N TYR A 125 5.36 8.68 16.25
CA TYR A 125 4.88 10.01 15.89
C TYR A 125 3.44 10.31 16.30
N SER A 126 2.77 9.41 17.02
CA SER A 126 1.36 9.56 17.43
C SER A 126 1.10 10.79 18.29
N GLU A 127 2.10 11.25 19.05
CA GLU A 127 2.05 12.45 19.88
C GLU A 127 1.81 13.74 19.07
N HIS A 128 2.06 13.73 17.77
CA HIS A 128 1.79 14.86 16.89
C HIS A 128 0.29 15.11 16.64
N GLY A 129 -0.59 14.19 17.01
CA GLY A 129 -2.05 14.37 17.05
C GLY A 129 -2.68 14.63 15.67
N LEU A 130 -2.22 13.94 14.61
CA LEU A 130 -2.86 14.00 13.30
C LEU A 130 -4.19 13.23 13.30
N SER A 131 -5.15 13.69 12.49
CA SER A 131 -6.33 12.91 12.18
C SER A 131 -5.98 11.69 11.32
N ASP A 132 -6.86 10.68 11.33
CA ASP A 132 -6.70 9.46 10.51
C ASP A 132 -6.54 9.79 9.02
N ASN A 133 -7.30 10.75 8.51
CA ASN A 133 -7.19 11.20 7.12
C ASN A 133 -5.83 11.85 6.82
N GLN A 134 -5.27 12.61 7.76
CA GLN A 134 -3.95 13.20 7.59
C GLN A 134 -2.84 12.14 7.61
N VAL A 135 -2.94 11.16 8.50
CA VAL A 135 -1.99 10.03 8.53
C VAL A 135 -2.09 9.21 7.25
N TRP A 136 -3.32 8.91 6.80
CA TRP A 136 -3.56 8.21 5.54
C TRP A 136 -2.94 8.96 4.36
N ALA A 137 -3.19 10.26 4.23
CA ALA A 137 -2.63 11.08 3.16
C ALA A 137 -1.09 11.05 3.12
N LEU A 138 -0.44 11.14 4.28
CA LEU A 138 1.02 11.03 4.37
C LEU A 138 1.52 9.64 4.01
N ALA A 139 0.80 8.58 4.40
CA ALA A 139 1.14 7.20 4.04
C ALA A 139 1.06 6.99 2.53
N GLU A 140 0.01 7.48 1.86
CA GLU A 140 -0.16 7.45 0.40
C GLU A 140 0.99 8.16 -0.33
N ILE A 141 1.36 9.35 0.15
CA ILE A 141 2.46 10.12 -0.43
C ILE A 141 3.81 9.43 -0.20
N ALA A 142 4.02 8.80 0.97
CA ALA A 142 5.22 8.03 1.25
C ALA A 142 5.29 6.76 0.38
N ALA A 143 4.17 6.06 0.19
CA ALA A 143 4.09 4.90 -0.69
C ALA A 143 4.40 5.28 -2.14
N PHE A 144 3.85 6.38 -2.63
CA PHE A 144 4.23 6.95 -3.94
C PHE A 144 5.73 7.22 -4.02
N ALA A 145 6.30 7.92 -3.04
CA ALA A 145 7.71 8.29 -3.05
C ALA A 145 8.63 7.07 -3.06
N LEU A 146 8.37 6.09 -2.19
CA LEU A 146 9.14 4.85 -2.06
C LEU A 146 8.95 3.89 -3.24
N THR A 147 7.83 3.97 -3.98
CA THR A 147 7.63 3.13 -5.17
C THR A 147 8.05 3.77 -6.48
N SER A 148 8.33 5.09 -6.51
CA SER A 148 8.46 5.79 -7.79
C SER A 148 9.66 6.73 -7.89
N LEU A 149 10.16 7.30 -6.77
CA LEU A 149 11.13 8.39 -6.84
C LEU A 149 12.59 7.96 -6.78
N THR A 150 12.89 6.70 -6.50
CA THR A 150 14.27 6.20 -6.45
C THR A 150 14.58 5.33 -7.67
N GLU A 151 15.82 5.36 -8.12
CA GLU A 151 16.28 4.49 -9.20
C GLU A 151 16.23 2.99 -8.82
N THR A 152 16.33 2.68 -7.53
CA THR A 152 16.18 1.32 -7.03
C THR A 152 14.72 0.84 -7.13
N ALA A 153 13.75 1.70 -6.78
CA ALA A 153 12.33 1.37 -6.89
C ALA A 153 11.95 1.04 -8.33
N LYS A 154 12.39 1.84 -9.29
CA LYS A 154 12.10 1.66 -10.72
C LYS A 154 12.56 0.28 -11.25
N LYS A 155 13.60 -0.32 -10.67
CA LYS A 155 14.10 -1.65 -11.06
C LYS A 155 13.17 -2.79 -10.67
N PHE A 156 12.25 -2.60 -9.73
CA PHE A 156 11.27 -3.63 -9.34
C PHE A 156 10.13 -3.77 -10.34
N TRP A 157 9.84 -2.70 -11.12
CA TRP A 157 8.81 -2.65 -12.16
C TRP A 157 9.30 -1.90 -13.41
N PRO A 158 10.30 -2.46 -14.13
CA PRO A 158 10.96 -1.78 -15.25
C PRO A 158 10.07 -1.58 -16.48
N TRP A 159 8.91 -2.22 -16.53
CA TRP A 159 7.89 -2.04 -17.58
C TRP A 159 6.96 -0.85 -17.34
N ASP A 160 7.02 -0.23 -16.15
CA ASP A 160 6.15 0.88 -15.80
C ASP A 160 6.85 2.20 -16.12
N PHE A 161 6.61 2.68 -17.33
CA PHE A 161 7.14 3.93 -17.83
C PHE A 161 6.20 5.12 -17.60
N THR A 162 5.08 4.91 -16.91
CA THR A 162 4.17 6.01 -16.61
C THR A 162 4.89 7.03 -15.73
N SER A 163 4.88 8.28 -16.19
CA SER A 163 5.36 9.39 -15.37
C SER A 163 4.43 9.51 -14.16
N TYR A 164 4.91 9.10 -13.01
CA TYR A 164 4.18 9.22 -11.77
C TYR A 164 4.03 10.68 -11.38
N SER A 165 3.05 11.34 -11.97
CA SER A 165 2.66 12.68 -11.53
C SER A 165 1.89 12.59 -10.21
N THR A 166 1.07 11.55 -10.06
CA THR A 166 0.24 11.30 -8.87
C THR A 166 -0.35 9.89 -8.92
N ASN A 167 -0.62 9.28 -7.76
CA ASN A 167 -1.40 8.05 -7.67
C ASN A 167 -2.91 8.33 -7.47
N HIS A 168 -3.30 9.58 -7.21
CA HIS A 168 -4.64 9.95 -6.80
C HIS A 168 -5.13 11.21 -7.53
N ASP A 169 -6.43 11.27 -7.74
CA ASP A 169 -7.13 12.43 -8.29
C ASP A 169 -7.53 13.45 -7.21
N TYR A 170 -7.13 13.23 -5.96
CA TYR A 170 -7.46 14.12 -4.85
C TYR A 170 -6.59 15.37 -4.85
N PRO A 171 -7.13 16.58 -5.13
CA PRO A 171 -6.32 17.78 -5.36
C PRO A 171 -5.42 18.16 -4.18
N GLN A 172 -5.88 17.93 -2.94
CA GLN A 172 -5.12 18.24 -1.73
C GLN A 172 -3.92 17.31 -1.57
N ILE A 173 -4.10 16.00 -1.82
CA ILE A 173 -3.02 15.01 -1.79
C ILE A 173 -2.01 15.32 -2.89
N VAL A 174 -2.45 15.63 -4.11
CA VAL A 174 -1.58 16.02 -5.22
C VAL A 174 -0.72 17.24 -4.86
N SER A 175 -1.34 18.27 -4.28
CA SER A 175 -0.63 19.47 -3.85
C SER A 175 0.43 19.15 -2.79
N LEU A 176 0.09 18.38 -1.78
CA LEU A 176 0.99 17.98 -0.71
C LEU A 176 2.11 17.06 -1.22
N GLN A 177 1.77 16.09 -2.08
CA GLN A 177 2.71 15.19 -2.72
C GLN A 177 3.77 15.95 -3.53
N ASN A 178 3.35 16.93 -4.33
CA ASN A 178 4.28 17.72 -5.13
C ASN A 178 5.29 18.51 -4.28
N ARG A 179 4.86 19.00 -3.12
CA ARG A 179 5.76 19.66 -2.16
C ARG A 179 6.71 18.66 -1.49
N LEU A 180 6.21 17.51 -1.08
CA LEU A 180 6.99 16.48 -0.39
C LEU A 180 7.94 15.71 -1.32
N LYS A 181 7.74 15.74 -2.63
CA LYS A 181 8.65 15.17 -3.64
C LYS A 181 10.09 15.65 -3.47
N LYS A 182 10.27 16.99 -3.40
CA LYS A 182 11.58 17.60 -3.20
C LYS A 182 12.17 17.21 -1.85
N VAL A 183 11.37 17.26 -0.79
CA VAL A 183 11.79 16.87 0.56
C VAL A 183 12.26 15.42 0.59
N PHE A 184 11.54 14.52 -0.08
CA PHE A 184 11.91 13.11 -0.15
C PHE A 184 13.27 12.90 -0.86
N ILE A 185 13.52 13.62 -1.96
CA ILE A 185 14.75 13.49 -2.75
C ILE A 185 15.96 14.04 -1.96
N GLU A 186 15.79 15.17 -1.27
CA GLU A 186 16.86 15.88 -0.57
C GLU A 186 17.04 15.47 0.90
N ARG A 187 16.19 14.59 1.43
CA ARG A 187 16.19 14.20 2.84
C ARG A 187 17.50 13.58 3.30
N LYS A 188 17.89 13.89 4.52
CA LYS A 188 19.02 13.22 5.21
C LYS A 188 18.57 11.92 5.86
N SER A 189 17.29 11.83 6.29
CA SER A 189 16.70 10.65 6.89
C SER A 189 15.20 10.58 6.54
N PHE A 190 14.61 9.41 6.75
CA PHE A 190 13.16 9.25 6.58
C PHE A 190 12.39 9.96 7.70
N ASP A 191 12.98 10.10 8.88
CA ASP A 191 12.41 10.87 10.01
C ASP A 191 12.25 12.34 9.65
N GLU A 192 13.27 12.96 9.03
CA GLU A 192 13.19 14.33 8.53
C GLU A 192 12.03 14.50 7.53
N TYR A 193 11.87 13.53 6.64
CA TYR A 193 10.75 13.51 5.67
C TYR A 193 9.40 13.41 6.38
N ILE A 194 9.25 12.50 7.35
CA ILE A 194 8.01 12.34 8.13
C ILE A 194 7.68 13.62 8.90
N LEU A 195 8.63 14.18 9.65
CA LEU A 195 8.42 15.38 10.45
C LEU A 195 8.06 16.59 9.59
N THR A 196 8.67 16.71 8.41
CA THR A 196 8.31 17.75 7.44
C THR A 196 6.90 17.52 6.89
N GLY A 197 6.56 16.28 6.57
CA GLY A 197 5.21 15.90 6.14
C GLY A 197 4.15 16.23 7.18
N ILE A 198 4.40 15.89 8.45
CA ILE A 198 3.52 16.23 9.59
C ILE A 198 3.27 17.74 9.68
N LYS A 199 4.32 18.56 9.59
CA LYS A 199 4.18 20.03 9.60
C LYS A 199 3.37 20.56 8.42
N MET A 200 3.51 19.92 7.25
CA MET A 200 2.81 20.37 6.05
C MET A 200 1.35 19.91 6.05
N VAL A 201 1.04 18.67 6.45
CA VAL A 201 -0.32 18.13 6.40
C VAL A 201 -1.25 18.79 7.39
N LYS A 202 -0.74 19.30 8.51
CA LYS A 202 -1.52 20.08 9.49
C LYS A 202 -2.20 21.33 8.90
N LYS A 203 -1.76 21.79 7.72
CA LYS A 203 -2.39 22.90 6.99
C LYS A 203 -3.60 22.47 6.15
N PHE A 204 -3.89 21.18 6.11
CA PHE A 204 -4.98 20.57 5.36
C PHE A 204 -5.93 19.89 6.36
N GLU A 205 -6.80 20.68 7.02
CA GLU A 205 -7.71 20.19 8.07
C GLU A 205 -8.72 19.16 7.53
N ASP A 206 -9.18 19.36 6.29
CA ASP A 206 -10.21 18.54 5.62
C ASP A 206 -9.65 17.63 4.55
N ILE A 207 -8.38 17.21 4.65
CA ILE A 207 -7.83 16.28 3.67
C ILE A 207 -8.59 14.96 3.73
N LYS A 208 -9.16 14.55 2.60
CA LYS A 208 -10.02 13.36 2.50
C LYS A 208 -9.57 12.49 1.33
N PRO A 209 -9.81 11.17 1.46
CA PRO A 209 -9.73 10.26 0.32
C PRO A 209 -10.80 10.58 -0.70
#